data_3cedf0abdb67748efddb53aa97b97b4e
#
_entry.id   3cedf0abdb67748efddb53aa97b97b4e
#
_cell.length_a   1.000
_cell.length_b   1.000
_cell.length_c   1.000
_cell.angle_alpha   90.00
_cell.angle_beta   90.00
_cell.angle_gamma   90.00
#
_symmetry.space_group_name_H-M   'P 1'
#
loop_
_entity.id
_entity.type
_entity.pdbx_description
1 polymer ?
#
loop_
_entity_poly.entity_id
_entity_poly.type
_entity_poly.pdbx_seq_one_letter_code
_entity_poly.pdbx_strand_id
1 'polypeptide(L)'
;MKKWIFLMVFVCMIFTGGAIFDGLDNQDMTEPTIHFWKKNPMKYNTYAKGQCTYYVFDRVKEDHHLISNQWGDAKYWANKAKKQGYTVNENPTKGSILHYPKGKHGHVAYVEQVNNDGSLIVSDMNFRKPYEITTRFVDVYQVDQFNYIHPKSNTNMT
;
A
#
# COMPACT_ATOMS: atom_id res chain seq x y z
N MET A 1 -15.96 -34.04 -59.78
CA MET A 1 -16.14 -34.82 -58.51
C MET A 1 -15.09 -34.53 -57.47
N LYS A 2 -13.80 -34.36 -57.76
CA LYS A 2 -12.77 -34.06 -56.73
C LYS A 2 -12.91 -32.73 -55.99
N LYS A 3 -13.46 -31.71 -56.66
CA LYS A 3 -13.64 -30.36 -56.00
C LYS A 3 -14.76 -30.32 -54.96
N TRP A 4 -15.75 -31.15 -55.06
CA TRP A 4 -16.87 -31.20 -54.10
C TRP A 4 -16.51 -31.94 -52.82
N ILE A 5 -15.60 -32.91 -52.92
CA ILE A 5 -15.10 -33.66 -51.77
C ILE A 5 -14.29 -32.75 -50.85
N PHE A 6 -13.46 -31.85 -51.44
CA PHE A 6 -12.69 -30.88 -50.67
C PHE A 6 -13.57 -29.85 -49.98
N LEU A 7 -14.68 -29.43 -50.62
CA LEU A 7 -15.63 -28.51 -50.03
C LEU A 7 -16.37 -29.12 -48.83
N MET A 8 -16.76 -30.39 -48.96
CA MET A 8 -17.43 -31.12 -47.86
C MET A 8 -16.50 -31.36 -46.67
N VAL A 9 -15.22 -31.68 -46.90
CA VAL A 9 -14.24 -31.86 -45.82
C VAL A 9 -13.95 -30.53 -45.12
N PHE A 10 -13.90 -29.42 -45.87
CA PHE A 10 -13.67 -28.08 -45.29
C PHE A 10 -14.86 -27.60 -44.45
N VAL A 11 -16.11 -27.89 -44.90
CA VAL A 11 -17.34 -27.55 -44.13
C VAL A 11 -17.43 -28.39 -42.86
N CYS A 12 -17.08 -29.69 -42.92
CA CYS A 12 -17.03 -30.54 -41.72
C CYS A 12 -15.99 -30.07 -40.70
N MET A 13 -14.81 -29.56 -41.13
CA MET A 13 -13.79 -29.01 -40.23
C MET A 13 -14.24 -27.73 -39.55
N ILE A 14 -15.04 -26.89 -40.24
CA ILE A 14 -15.58 -25.67 -39.63
C ILE A 14 -16.64 -25.99 -38.57
N PHE A 15 -17.47 -27.00 -38.78
CA PHE A 15 -18.51 -27.39 -37.82
C PHE A 15 -17.95 -28.16 -36.60
N THR A 16 -16.82 -28.88 -36.72
CA THR A 16 -16.20 -29.55 -35.58
C THR A 16 -15.31 -28.61 -34.77
N GLY A 17 -14.79 -27.51 -35.36
CA GLY A 17 -14.02 -26.49 -34.66
C GLY A 17 -14.86 -25.58 -33.75
N GLY A 18 -16.16 -25.40 -34.09
CA GLY A 18 -17.07 -24.54 -33.30
C GLY A 18 -17.57 -25.18 -32.00
N ALA A 19 -17.60 -26.52 -31.94
CA ALA A 19 -18.12 -27.21 -30.76
C ALA A 19 -17.11 -27.39 -29.62
N ILE A 20 -15.85 -27.07 -29.84
CA ILE A 20 -14.80 -27.21 -28.81
C ILE A 20 -14.59 -25.90 -28.04
N PHE A 21 -15.09 -24.77 -28.55
CA PHE A 21 -14.92 -23.45 -27.91
C PHE A 21 -15.98 -23.12 -26.86
N ASP A 22 -17.16 -23.74 -26.91
CA ASP A 22 -18.24 -23.46 -25.93
C ASP A 22 -18.06 -24.22 -24.60
N GLY A 23 -17.04 -25.08 -24.48
CA GLY A 23 -16.78 -25.82 -23.26
C GLY A 23 -15.68 -25.24 -22.35
N LEU A 24 -15.00 -24.16 -22.78
CA LEU A 24 -13.86 -23.58 -22.04
C LEU A 24 -14.19 -22.25 -21.34
N ASP A 25 -15.41 -21.76 -21.52
CA ASP A 25 -15.80 -20.43 -21.00
C ASP A 25 -16.38 -20.46 -19.59
N ASN A 26 -16.47 -21.63 -18.95
CA ASN A 26 -16.94 -21.80 -17.57
C ASN A 26 -15.90 -22.49 -16.66
N GLN A 27 -14.63 -22.45 -17.00
CA GLN A 27 -13.63 -22.53 -15.95
C GLN A 27 -13.52 -21.11 -15.40
N ASP A 28 -14.18 -20.90 -14.27
CA ASP A 28 -13.79 -19.95 -13.27
C ASP A 28 -12.27 -20.12 -13.08
N MET A 29 -11.51 -19.44 -13.93
CA MET A 29 -10.10 -19.16 -13.66
C MET A 29 -10.13 -18.22 -12.49
N THR A 30 -10.47 -18.73 -11.30
CA THR A 30 -9.87 -18.19 -10.09
C THR A 30 -8.40 -18.15 -10.43
N GLU A 31 -7.95 -16.96 -10.83
CA GLU A 31 -6.51 -16.68 -10.95
C GLU A 31 -5.86 -17.40 -9.78
N PRO A 32 -4.94 -18.33 -10.02
CA PRO A 32 -4.16 -18.86 -8.90
C PRO A 32 -3.62 -17.61 -8.26
N THR A 33 -4.15 -17.30 -7.08
CA THR A 33 -3.75 -16.12 -6.34
C THR A 33 -2.26 -16.23 -6.20
N ILE A 34 -1.54 -15.51 -7.06
CA ILE A 34 -0.07 -15.44 -7.06
C ILE A 34 0.35 -14.64 -5.83
N HIS A 35 -0.18 -15.04 -4.66
CA HIS A 35 0.28 -14.56 -3.37
C HIS A 35 1.69 -15.04 -3.05
N PHE A 36 2.18 -16.04 -3.79
CA PHE A 36 3.49 -16.65 -3.58
C PHE A 36 4.66 -15.68 -3.81
N TRP A 37 4.46 -14.59 -4.58
CA TRP A 37 5.52 -13.64 -4.93
C TRP A 37 5.36 -12.25 -4.34
N LYS A 38 4.35 -11.97 -3.52
CA LYS A 38 4.28 -10.70 -2.81
C LYS A 38 5.37 -10.67 -1.76
N LYS A 39 6.55 -10.16 -2.14
CA LYS A 39 7.62 -9.81 -1.20
C LYS A 39 7.00 -9.00 -0.07
N ASN A 40 7.12 -9.49 1.17
CA ASN A 40 6.71 -8.71 2.34
C ASN A 40 7.53 -7.41 2.35
N PRO A 41 6.91 -6.24 2.08
CA PRO A 41 7.65 -4.98 2.00
C PRO A 41 8.26 -4.59 3.34
N MET A 42 7.73 -5.14 4.46
CA MET A 42 8.21 -4.86 5.81
C MET A 42 9.43 -5.70 6.20
N LYS A 43 9.91 -6.62 5.34
CA LYS A 43 11.07 -7.46 5.65
C LYS A 43 12.32 -6.61 5.88
N TYR A 44 12.54 -5.62 5.04
CA TYR A 44 13.73 -4.74 5.12
C TYR A 44 13.31 -3.27 5.08
N ASN A 45 13.81 -2.50 6.04
CA ASN A 45 13.70 -1.05 6.01
C ASN A 45 14.76 -0.48 5.06
N THR A 46 14.33 0.11 3.96
CA THR A 46 15.22 0.68 2.92
C THR A 46 15.37 2.20 3.04
N TYR A 47 14.70 2.81 4.01
CA TYR A 47 14.82 4.24 4.26
C TYR A 47 16.17 4.60 4.91
N ALA A 48 16.56 5.86 4.77
CA ALA A 48 17.82 6.34 5.35
C ALA A 48 17.74 6.37 6.88
N LYS A 49 18.67 5.72 7.53
CA LYS A 49 18.80 5.72 9.00
C LYS A 49 18.91 7.15 9.54
N GLY A 50 18.34 7.38 10.71
CA GLY A 50 18.32 8.69 11.35
C GLY A 50 17.25 9.65 10.82
N GLN A 51 16.38 9.23 9.91
CA GLN A 51 15.33 10.02 9.28
C GLN A 51 13.93 9.61 9.78
N CYS A 52 12.97 10.53 9.67
CA CYS A 52 11.56 10.29 10.06
C CYS A 52 10.95 9.07 9.34
N THR A 53 11.25 8.92 8.05
CA THR A 53 10.77 7.80 7.23
C THR A 53 11.27 6.44 7.72
N TYR A 54 12.53 6.37 8.16
CA TYR A 54 13.11 5.16 8.73
C TYR A 54 12.40 4.77 10.03
N TYR A 55 12.23 5.74 10.92
CA TYR A 55 11.59 5.54 12.23
C TYR A 55 10.13 5.10 12.08
N VAL A 56 9.34 5.82 11.27
CA VAL A 56 7.93 5.52 11.08
C VAL A 56 7.73 4.15 10.43
N PHE A 57 8.60 3.75 9.49
CA PHE A 57 8.57 2.40 8.93
C PHE A 57 8.74 1.33 10.01
N ASP A 58 9.72 1.48 10.89
CA ASP A 58 9.96 0.52 11.97
C ASP A 58 8.80 0.51 12.98
N ARG A 59 8.22 1.67 13.34
CA ARG A 59 7.05 1.74 14.21
C ARG A 59 5.83 1.01 13.64
N VAL A 60 5.54 1.20 12.34
CA VAL A 60 4.47 0.48 11.64
C VAL A 60 4.72 -1.04 11.66
N LYS A 61 5.97 -1.44 11.50
CA LYS A 61 6.37 -2.85 11.55
C LYS A 61 6.17 -3.46 12.94
N GLU A 62 6.57 -2.73 14.00
CA GLU A 62 6.37 -3.15 15.40
C GLU A 62 4.91 -3.39 15.73
N ASP A 63 3.99 -2.58 15.17
CA ASP A 63 2.55 -2.72 15.34
C ASP A 63 1.92 -3.76 14.38
N HIS A 64 2.74 -4.61 13.74
CA HIS A 64 2.28 -5.66 12.82
C HIS A 64 1.43 -5.15 11.65
N HIS A 65 1.66 -3.91 11.22
CA HIS A 65 1.07 -3.33 10.04
C HIS A 65 2.08 -3.29 8.89
N LEU A 66 1.60 -2.88 7.72
CA LEU A 66 2.47 -2.77 6.56
C LEU A 66 2.27 -1.45 5.81
N ILE A 67 3.40 -0.94 5.32
CA ILE A 67 3.51 0.13 4.33
C ILE A 67 4.57 -0.28 3.29
N SER A 68 4.69 0.48 2.23
CA SER A 68 5.76 0.25 1.26
C SER A 68 7.10 0.76 1.79
N ASN A 69 8.16 0.06 1.45
CA ASN A 69 9.54 0.49 1.70
C ASN A 69 10.13 1.31 0.52
N GLN A 70 9.30 1.78 -0.42
CA GLN A 70 9.74 2.46 -1.66
C GLN A 70 9.04 3.81 -1.90
N TRP A 71 8.50 4.45 -0.87
CA TRP A 71 7.84 5.74 -1.04
C TRP A 71 8.82 6.92 -1.16
N GLY A 72 10.11 6.71 -0.82
CA GLY A 72 11.16 7.75 -0.89
C GLY A 72 10.98 8.82 0.18
N ASP A 73 11.23 10.08 -0.18
CA ASP A 73 11.11 11.21 0.76
C ASP A 73 9.69 11.34 1.29
N ALA A 74 9.57 11.78 2.54
CA ALA A 74 8.30 11.91 3.25
C ALA A 74 7.25 12.70 2.47
N LYS A 75 7.62 13.76 1.78
CA LYS A 75 6.71 14.60 0.98
C LYS A 75 5.90 13.83 -0.08
N TYR A 76 6.39 12.68 -0.53
CA TYR A 76 5.73 11.88 -1.56
C TYR A 76 4.82 10.78 -0.99
N TRP A 77 4.89 10.52 0.32
CA TRP A 77 4.26 9.36 0.93
C TRP A 77 2.76 9.30 0.71
N ALA A 78 2.02 10.39 0.95
CA ALA A 78 0.56 10.40 0.78
C ALA A 78 0.14 10.08 -0.67
N ASN A 79 0.82 10.68 -1.66
CA ASN A 79 0.49 10.42 -3.08
C ASN A 79 0.82 8.99 -3.50
N LYS A 80 1.97 8.46 -3.07
CA LYS A 80 2.36 7.08 -3.38
C LYS A 80 1.48 6.06 -2.65
N ALA A 81 1.11 6.34 -1.41
CA ALA A 81 0.17 5.54 -0.63
C ALA A 81 -1.19 5.44 -1.35
N LYS A 82 -1.77 6.57 -1.76
CA LYS A 82 -3.02 6.60 -2.55
C LYS A 82 -2.93 5.74 -3.82
N LYS A 83 -1.84 5.88 -4.58
CA LYS A 83 -1.61 5.08 -5.81
C LYS A 83 -1.50 3.58 -5.54
N GLN A 84 -1.10 3.18 -4.34
CA GLN A 84 -0.99 1.78 -3.92
C GLN A 84 -2.22 1.29 -3.13
N GLY A 85 -3.33 2.05 -3.15
CA GLY A 85 -4.59 1.67 -2.53
C GLY A 85 -4.57 1.71 -0.99
N TYR A 86 -3.76 2.60 -0.40
CA TYR A 86 -3.86 2.94 1.02
C TYR A 86 -4.89 4.04 1.23
N THR A 87 -5.60 3.99 2.34
CA THR A 87 -6.47 5.09 2.77
C THR A 87 -5.60 6.26 3.21
N VAL A 88 -5.89 7.43 2.65
CA VAL A 88 -5.27 8.70 3.03
C VAL A 88 -6.36 9.75 3.14
N ASN A 89 -6.56 10.29 4.33
CA ASN A 89 -7.61 11.26 4.66
C ASN A 89 -7.13 12.25 5.73
N GLU A 90 -8.04 13.06 6.27
CA GLU A 90 -7.78 14.05 7.33
C GLU A 90 -8.18 13.53 8.73
N ASN A 91 -8.62 12.28 8.85
CA ASN A 91 -9.09 11.69 10.09
C ASN A 91 -7.98 10.82 10.73
N PRO A 92 -7.33 11.28 11.80
CA PRO A 92 -6.30 10.51 12.48
C PRO A 92 -6.91 9.32 13.24
N THR A 93 -6.15 8.23 13.26
CA THR A 93 -6.40 7.10 14.15
C THR A 93 -5.08 6.68 14.80
N LYS A 94 -5.14 6.03 15.97
CA LYS A 94 -3.95 5.39 16.52
C LYS A 94 -3.35 4.44 15.46
N GLY A 95 -2.04 4.52 15.25
CA GLY A 95 -1.35 3.72 14.24
C GLY A 95 -1.34 4.34 12.84
N SER A 96 -2.07 5.42 12.57
CA SER A 96 -1.94 6.17 11.33
C SER A 96 -0.66 7.00 11.30
N ILE A 97 -0.25 7.41 10.11
CA ILE A 97 0.96 8.19 9.88
C ILE A 97 0.55 9.62 9.56
N LEU A 98 0.87 10.56 10.46
CA LEU A 98 0.76 11.98 10.20
C LEU A 98 1.73 12.35 9.09
N HIS A 99 1.23 13.01 8.05
CA HIS A 99 1.98 13.41 6.86
C HIS A 99 1.95 14.92 6.67
N TYR A 100 3.14 15.52 6.59
CA TYR A 100 3.35 16.94 6.34
C TYR A 100 4.25 17.14 5.12
N PRO A 101 3.70 17.52 3.94
CA PRO A 101 4.45 17.54 2.69
C PRO A 101 5.34 18.77 2.51
N LYS A 102 5.22 19.78 3.38
CA LYS A 102 5.95 21.05 3.21
C LYS A 102 7.45 20.90 3.48
N GLY A 103 8.23 21.82 2.91
CA GLY A 103 9.69 21.80 2.99
C GLY A 103 10.34 20.90 1.92
N LYS A 104 11.68 20.81 1.98
CA LYS A 104 12.47 20.12 0.96
C LYS A 104 12.15 18.63 0.90
N HIS A 105 12.01 17.97 2.03
CA HIS A 105 11.83 16.52 2.15
C HIS A 105 10.46 16.11 2.70
N GLY A 106 9.69 17.05 3.26
CA GLY A 106 8.50 16.76 4.03
C GLY A 106 8.82 16.14 5.39
N HIS A 107 7.78 15.74 6.13
CA HIS A 107 7.94 15.06 7.41
C HIS A 107 6.83 14.04 7.63
N VAL A 108 7.11 12.98 8.36
CA VAL A 108 6.14 11.99 8.82
C VAL A 108 6.34 11.69 10.29
N ALA A 109 5.22 11.44 10.99
CA ALA A 109 5.22 11.02 12.38
C ALA A 109 4.20 9.89 12.57
N TYR A 110 4.44 9.03 13.55
CA TYR A 110 3.52 7.96 13.92
C TYR A 110 2.53 8.44 14.97
N VAL A 111 1.23 8.20 14.77
CA VAL A 111 0.18 8.58 15.73
C VAL A 111 0.11 7.52 16.83
N GLU A 112 0.66 7.84 17.99
CA GLU A 112 0.67 6.95 19.15
C GLU A 112 -0.69 6.94 19.86
N GLN A 113 -1.36 8.09 19.89
CA GLN A 113 -2.65 8.26 20.57
C GLN A 113 -3.48 9.37 19.94
N VAL A 114 -4.78 9.15 19.86
CA VAL A 114 -5.79 10.19 19.65
C VAL A 114 -6.50 10.41 20.98
N ASN A 115 -6.45 11.64 21.50
CA ASN A 115 -7.08 11.99 22.76
C ASN A 115 -8.59 12.24 22.58
N ASN A 116 -9.34 12.26 23.69
CA ASN A 116 -10.79 12.46 23.66
C ASN A 116 -11.19 13.83 23.12
N ASP A 117 -10.35 14.83 23.23
CA ASP A 117 -10.55 16.17 22.68
C ASP A 117 -10.13 16.29 21.20
N GLY A 118 -9.63 15.21 20.60
CA GLY A 118 -9.16 15.17 19.23
C GLY A 118 -7.70 15.57 19.04
N SER A 119 -7.00 16.00 20.08
CA SER A 119 -5.55 16.25 20.02
C SER A 119 -4.77 14.91 19.90
N LEU A 120 -3.50 14.97 19.47
CA LEU A 120 -2.72 13.79 19.22
C LEU A 120 -1.42 13.75 20.03
N ILE A 121 -1.00 12.56 20.39
CA ILE A 121 0.39 12.25 20.72
C ILE A 121 1.01 11.54 19.53
N VAL A 122 2.09 12.09 19.01
CA VAL A 122 2.84 11.52 17.89
C VAL A 122 4.29 11.28 18.27
N SER A 123 4.89 10.28 17.65
CA SER A 123 6.34 10.03 17.77
C SER A 123 7.00 10.14 16.39
N ASP A 124 8.20 10.68 16.37
CA ASP A 124 8.97 10.84 15.13
C ASP A 124 10.47 10.84 15.38
N MET A 125 11.23 10.83 14.30
CA MET A 125 12.68 10.99 14.32
C MET A 125 13.08 12.14 13.41
N ASN A 126 14.18 12.81 13.75
CA ASN A 126 14.69 13.93 12.96
C ASN A 126 13.72 15.11 12.82
N PHE A 127 12.92 15.38 13.86
CA PHE A 127 12.13 16.60 13.92
C PHE A 127 13.02 17.83 14.17
N ARG A 128 14.05 17.68 15.03
CA ARG A 128 15.05 18.72 15.33
C ARG A 128 16.38 18.38 14.69
N LYS A 129 16.87 17.15 14.89
CA LYS A 129 18.16 16.67 14.38
C LYS A 129 18.11 15.17 14.06
N PRO A 130 18.96 14.69 13.13
CA PRO A 130 19.04 13.27 12.79
C PRO A 130 19.22 12.38 14.02
N TYR A 131 18.62 11.18 13.99
CA TYR A 131 18.64 10.15 15.03
C TYR A 131 17.91 10.51 16.34
N GLU A 132 17.49 11.75 16.55
CA GLU A 132 16.71 12.11 17.73
C GLU A 132 15.26 11.67 17.54
N ILE A 133 14.80 10.79 18.44
CA ILE A 133 13.38 10.41 18.55
C ILE A 133 12.70 11.40 19.48
N THR A 134 11.58 11.95 19.05
CA THR A 134 10.78 12.84 19.86
C THR A 134 9.34 12.35 19.96
N THR A 135 8.71 12.63 21.13
CA THR A 135 7.26 12.49 21.32
C THR A 135 6.70 13.89 21.41
N ARG A 136 5.69 14.17 20.60
CA ARG A 136 5.13 15.53 20.50
C ARG A 136 3.61 15.51 20.67
N PHE A 137 3.11 16.57 21.26
CA PHE A 137 1.69 16.89 21.28
C PHE A 137 1.33 17.69 20.04
N VAL A 138 0.22 17.31 19.40
CA VAL A 138 -0.39 18.05 18.28
C VAL A 138 -1.75 18.53 18.75
N ASP A 139 -1.90 19.85 18.85
CA ASP A 139 -3.14 20.49 19.28
C ASP A 139 -4.29 20.18 18.32
N VAL A 140 -5.51 20.07 18.85
CA VAL A 140 -6.72 19.80 18.05
C VAL A 140 -6.89 20.77 16.88
N TYR A 141 -6.53 22.04 17.06
CA TYR A 141 -6.60 23.08 16.01
C TYR A 141 -5.56 22.91 14.89
N GLN A 142 -4.62 22.00 15.04
CA GLN A 142 -3.59 21.71 14.05
C GLN A 142 -3.86 20.39 13.29
N VAL A 143 -4.73 19.55 13.82
CA VAL A 143 -4.95 18.18 13.32
C VAL A 143 -5.42 18.14 11.88
N ASP A 144 -6.28 19.08 11.47
CA ASP A 144 -6.84 19.24 10.12
C ASP A 144 -5.82 19.79 9.09
N GLN A 145 -4.65 20.23 9.56
CA GLN A 145 -3.58 20.73 8.67
C GLN A 145 -2.75 19.58 8.06
N PHE A 146 -2.99 18.36 8.48
CA PHE A 146 -2.22 17.17 8.07
C PHE A 146 -3.08 16.18 7.32
N ASN A 147 -2.44 15.38 6.49
CA ASN A 147 -3.03 14.14 5.99
C ASN A 147 -2.56 12.96 6.85
N TYR A 148 -3.41 11.95 6.95
CA TYR A 148 -3.10 10.72 7.68
C TYR A 148 -3.13 9.54 6.72
N ILE A 149 -2.02 8.78 6.68
CA ILE A 149 -1.92 7.55 5.90
C ILE A 149 -2.22 6.40 6.85
N HIS A 150 -3.15 5.52 6.45
CA HIS A 150 -3.54 4.36 7.25
C HIS A 150 -2.81 3.12 6.76
N PRO A 151 -1.88 2.56 7.57
CA PRO A 151 -1.21 1.30 7.25
C PRO A 151 -2.21 0.16 7.11
N LYS A 152 -1.87 -0.84 6.28
CA LYS A 152 -2.69 -2.05 6.11
C LYS A 152 -2.28 -3.11 7.14
N SER A 153 -3.21 -3.98 7.52
CA SER A 153 -2.89 -5.13 8.37
C SER A 153 -1.88 -6.05 7.65
N ASN A 154 -0.87 -6.50 8.35
CA ASN A 154 0.14 -7.42 7.82
C ASN A 154 -0.24 -8.86 8.16
N THR A 155 -1.00 -9.50 7.28
CA THR A 155 -1.44 -10.90 7.44
C THR A 155 -0.30 -11.92 7.23
N ASN A 156 0.90 -11.49 6.88
CA ASN A 156 2.05 -12.35 6.56
C ASN A 156 3.09 -12.43 7.72
N MET A 157 2.73 -11.95 8.91
CA MET A 157 3.60 -12.00 10.10
C MET A 157 3.14 -13.03 11.14
N THR A 158 2.46 -14.09 10.72
CA THR A 158 2.22 -15.29 11.54
C THR A 158 3.28 -16.35 11.27
#